data_4e622b227af510ad4aae803059ae7d8f
#
_entry.id   4e622b227af510ad4aae803059ae7d8f
#
_cell.length_a   1.000
_cell.length_b   1.000
_cell.length_c   1.000
_cell.angle_alpha   90.00
_cell.angle_beta   90.00
_cell.angle_gamma   90.00
#
_symmetry.space_group_name_H-M   'P 1'
#
loop_
_entity.id
_entity.type
_entity.pdbx_description
1 polymer ?
#
loop_
_entity_poly.entity_id
_entity_poly.type
_entity_poly.pdbx_seq_one_letter_code
_entity_poly.pdbx_strand_id
1 'polypeptide(L)'
;MNEWVRNHYVGVVDEFVAAIGCLEGKRILDLGCGEMLMTYGLASRGAEQVIGLDITTPDPDKSLKTLVDGGFPDADNFRDRVTAVVYDGKSMPFPDAHFDIIFCWGVMEHVADVPAVLAELKRGLRTGGVAFIKVFPWFHSYFGSHLSDFIPVPFAHLTHDRTAMRAIIEKTAHEQSVVHPNMILGHMWKEYLTLNRYSADMFYRDVKAAGFSRDIWTLISRQHDLTDAPPGYELSQLMVSGSDTILYK
;
A
#
# COMPACT_ATOMS: atom_id res chain seq x y z
N MET A 1 12.21 20.00 -7.99
CA MET A 1 11.54 18.68 -8.16
C MET A 1 10.92 18.29 -6.83
N ASN A 2 9.63 17.96 -6.80
CA ASN A 2 8.93 17.53 -5.59
C ASN A 2 9.39 16.13 -5.20
N GLU A 3 10.00 15.97 -4.03
CA GLU A 3 10.58 14.70 -3.55
C GLU A 3 9.51 13.60 -3.39
N TRP A 4 8.33 13.95 -2.91
CA TRP A 4 7.21 13.02 -2.78
C TRP A 4 6.76 12.46 -4.13
N VAL A 5 6.57 13.32 -5.14
CA VAL A 5 6.23 12.90 -6.50
C VAL A 5 7.32 12.01 -7.09
N ARG A 6 8.60 12.41 -6.92
CA ARG A 6 9.72 11.61 -7.40
C ARG A 6 9.76 10.23 -6.75
N ASN A 7 9.55 10.15 -5.44
CA ASN A 7 9.58 8.86 -4.73
C ASN A 7 8.49 7.92 -5.26
N HIS A 8 7.26 8.40 -5.48
CA HIS A 8 6.17 7.54 -5.95
C HIS A 8 6.28 7.19 -7.43
N TYR A 9 6.65 8.14 -8.28
CA TYR A 9 6.77 7.90 -9.72
C TYR A 9 8.03 7.10 -10.10
N VAL A 10 9.14 7.29 -9.39
CA VAL A 10 10.44 6.67 -9.69
C VAL A 10 10.84 5.65 -8.62
N GLY A 11 11.00 6.08 -7.37
CA GLY A 11 11.64 5.28 -6.33
C GLY A 11 10.89 3.98 -6.02
N VAL A 12 9.58 4.08 -5.77
CA VAL A 12 8.72 2.91 -5.51
C VAL A 12 8.67 1.97 -6.71
N VAL A 13 8.57 2.53 -7.92
CA VAL A 13 8.51 1.72 -9.15
C VAL A 13 9.85 1.05 -9.43
N ASP A 14 10.97 1.72 -9.18
CA ASP A 14 12.30 1.11 -9.33
C ASP A 14 12.52 -0.02 -8.32
N GLU A 15 12.06 0.12 -7.07
CA GLU A 15 12.08 -0.96 -6.08
C GLU A 15 11.24 -2.17 -6.56
N PHE A 16 10.06 -1.92 -7.08
CA PHE A 16 9.20 -2.95 -7.64
C PHE A 16 9.86 -3.66 -8.84
N VAL A 17 10.41 -2.90 -9.80
CA VAL A 17 11.11 -3.46 -10.96
C VAL A 17 12.32 -4.30 -10.54
N ALA A 18 13.06 -3.86 -9.52
CA ALA A 18 14.17 -4.65 -8.96
C ALA A 18 13.70 -5.99 -8.39
N ALA A 19 12.50 -6.07 -7.83
CA ALA A 19 11.93 -7.30 -7.26
C ALA A 19 11.31 -8.23 -8.30
N ILE A 20 10.65 -7.68 -9.34
CA ILE A 20 9.82 -8.44 -10.29
C ILE A 20 10.54 -8.64 -11.65
N GLY A 21 11.38 -7.69 -12.05
CA GLY A 21 12.05 -7.69 -13.35
C GLY A 21 11.35 -6.83 -14.39
N CYS A 22 11.47 -7.22 -15.67
CA CYS A 22 11.04 -6.43 -16.81
C CYS A 22 9.51 -6.30 -16.90
N LEU A 23 9.03 -5.07 -17.11
CA LEU A 23 7.61 -4.74 -17.31
C LEU A 23 7.21 -4.62 -18.78
N GLU A 24 8.17 -4.72 -19.72
CA GLU A 24 7.94 -4.52 -21.14
C GLU A 24 6.83 -5.44 -21.67
N GLY A 25 5.84 -4.86 -22.34
CA GLY A 25 4.72 -5.59 -22.94
C GLY A 25 3.76 -6.23 -21.93
N LYS A 26 3.83 -5.88 -20.63
CA LYS A 26 2.96 -6.44 -19.60
C LYS A 26 1.69 -5.63 -19.41
N ARG A 27 0.59 -6.36 -19.14
CA ARG A 27 -0.65 -5.78 -18.65
C ARG A 27 -0.65 -5.83 -17.13
N ILE A 28 -0.69 -4.66 -16.51
CA ILE A 28 -0.50 -4.48 -15.06
C ILE A 28 -1.76 -3.91 -14.43
N LEU A 29 -2.17 -4.46 -13.30
CA LEU A 29 -3.13 -3.85 -12.38
C LEU A 29 -2.36 -3.15 -11.26
N ASP A 30 -2.66 -1.87 -11.04
CA ASP A 30 -2.24 -1.09 -9.87
C ASP A 30 -3.44 -1.03 -8.90
N LEU A 31 -3.47 -1.96 -7.94
CA LEU A 31 -4.54 -2.06 -6.95
C LEU A 31 -4.35 -1.04 -5.84
N GLY A 32 -5.37 -0.21 -5.60
CA GLY A 32 -5.30 0.91 -4.66
C GLY A 32 -4.45 2.05 -5.22
N CYS A 33 -4.65 2.39 -6.48
CA CYS A 33 -3.80 3.33 -7.22
C CYS A 33 -3.82 4.78 -6.69
N GLY A 34 -4.79 5.13 -5.86
CA GLY A 34 -4.91 6.46 -5.25
C GLY A 34 -4.73 7.60 -6.26
N GLU A 35 -3.67 8.39 -6.10
CA GLU A 35 -3.34 9.50 -7.00
C GLU A 35 -2.63 9.06 -8.28
N MET A 36 -2.55 7.77 -8.61
CA MET A 36 -2.02 7.19 -9.86
C MET A 36 -0.58 7.58 -10.23
N LEU A 37 0.22 8.10 -9.30
CA LEU A 37 1.61 8.44 -9.60
C LEU A 37 2.42 7.19 -9.94
N MET A 38 2.23 6.10 -9.18
CA MET A 38 2.86 4.81 -9.43
C MET A 38 2.32 4.16 -10.71
N THR A 39 1.02 4.34 -11.01
CA THR A 39 0.40 3.86 -12.26
C THR A 39 1.13 4.39 -13.49
N TYR A 40 1.38 5.71 -13.55
CA TYR A 40 2.18 6.34 -14.60
C TYR A 40 3.65 5.88 -14.56
N GLY A 41 4.20 5.71 -13.36
CA GLY A 41 5.56 5.18 -13.18
C GLY A 41 5.72 3.79 -13.79
N LEU A 42 4.76 2.88 -13.58
CA LEU A 42 4.73 1.54 -14.19
C LEU A 42 4.65 1.62 -15.72
N ALA A 43 3.80 2.49 -16.26
CA ALA A 43 3.70 2.72 -17.69
C ALA A 43 5.01 3.22 -18.31
N SER A 44 5.74 4.08 -17.60
CA SER A 44 7.05 4.61 -18.03
C SER A 44 8.16 3.54 -18.09
N ARG A 45 7.96 2.39 -17.44
CA ARG A 45 8.91 1.25 -17.46
C ARG A 45 8.58 0.22 -18.54
N GLY A 46 7.77 0.59 -19.55
CA GLY A 46 7.51 -0.24 -20.72
C GLY A 46 6.26 -1.11 -20.64
N ALA A 47 5.45 -1.01 -19.58
CA ALA A 47 4.18 -1.72 -19.53
C ALA A 47 3.33 -1.40 -20.77
N GLU A 48 2.68 -2.41 -21.34
CA GLU A 48 1.75 -2.23 -22.47
C GLU A 48 0.50 -1.47 -22.04
N GLN A 49 -0.03 -1.86 -20.88
CA GLN A 49 -1.20 -1.24 -20.27
C GLN A 49 -1.08 -1.30 -18.76
N VAL A 50 -1.42 -0.20 -18.07
CA VAL A 50 -1.57 -0.14 -16.62
C VAL A 50 -2.96 0.34 -16.28
N ILE A 51 -3.70 -0.48 -15.52
CA ILE A 51 -5.03 -0.14 -15.04
C ILE A 51 -4.91 0.19 -13.55
N GLY A 52 -5.15 1.45 -13.19
CA GLY A 52 -5.30 1.88 -11.82
C GLY A 52 -6.70 1.56 -11.31
N LEU A 53 -6.82 0.76 -10.25
CA LEU A 53 -8.07 0.35 -9.63
C LEU A 53 -8.13 0.88 -8.20
N ASP A 54 -9.19 1.62 -7.87
CA ASP A 54 -9.36 2.17 -6.53
C ASP A 54 -10.85 2.18 -6.13
N ILE A 55 -11.12 2.25 -4.82
CA ILE A 55 -12.49 2.43 -4.28
C ILE A 55 -12.95 3.90 -4.34
N THR A 56 -12.00 4.82 -4.48
CA THR A 56 -12.24 6.24 -4.75
C THR A 56 -12.12 6.50 -6.25
N THR A 57 -12.56 7.68 -6.71
CA THR A 57 -12.46 8.03 -8.13
C THR A 57 -11.05 8.54 -8.45
N PRO A 58 -10.19 7.74 -9.12
CA PRO A 58 -8.90 8.23 -9.57
C PRO A 58 -9.08 9.28 -10.68
N ASP A 59 -8.17 10.24 -10.74
CA ASP A 59 -8.18 11.31 -11.74
C ASP A 59 -6.85 11.32 -12.53
N PRO A 60 -6.80 10.65 -13.69
CA PRO A 60 -5.58 10.58 -14.51
C PRO A 60 -5.05 11.93 -14.95
N ASP A 61 -5.93 12.90 -15.27
CA ASP A 61 -5.50 14.23 -15.72
C ASP A 61 -4.88 15.04 -14.60
N LYS A 62 -5.45 14.97 -13.39
CA LYS A 62 -4.86 15.58 -12.19
C LYS A 62 -3.52 14.94 -11.86
N SER A 63 -3.42 13.63 -11.96
CA SER A 63 -2.18 12.88 -11.69
C SER A 63 -1.09 13.28 -12.67
N LEU A 64 -1.42 13.34 -13.96
CA LEU A 64 -0.51 13.79 -15.01
C LEU A 64 -0.03 15.22 -14.75
N LYS A 65 -0.96 16.13 -14.42
CA LYS A 65 -0.59 17.50 -14.06
C LYS A 65 0.38 17.53 -12.87
N THR A 66 0.12 16.74 -11.85
CA THR A 66 0.99 16.63 -10.66
C THR A 66 2.40 16.15 -11.04
N LEU A 67 2.51 15.19 -11.96
CA LEU A 67 3.80 14.69 -12.46
C LEU A 67 4.55 15.75 -13.27
N VAL A 68 3.88 16.42 -14.19
CA VAL A 68 4.48 17.50 -15.01
C VAL A 68 4.97 18.64 -14.12
N ASP A 69 4.13 19.13 -13.22
CA ASP A 69 4.48 20.18 -12.24
C ASP A 69 5.60 19.73 -11.29
N GLY A 70 5.67 18.41 -11.00
CA GLY A 70 6.68 17.77 -10.18
C GLY A 70 8.04 17.56 -10.86
N GLY A 71 8.15 17.86 -12.16
CA GLY A 71 9.40 17.79 -12.93
C GLY A 71 9.53 16.57 -13.84
N PHE A 72 8.43 15.92 -14.18
CA PHE A 72 8.35 14.78 -15.10
C PHE A 72 7.47 15.07 -16.32
N PRO A 73 7.89 15.99 -17.22
CA PRO A 73 7.07 16.39 -18.39
C PRO A 73 6.80 15.22 -19.35
N ASP A 74 7.71 14.25 -19.40
CA ASP A 74 7.58 13.08 -20.29
C ASP A 74 6.50 12.08 -19.83
N ALA A 75 5.90 12.26 -18.63
CA ALA A 75 4.81 11.41 -18.16
C ALA A 75 3.60 11.40 -19.11
N ASP A 76 3.37 12.50 -19.84
CA ASP A 76 2.30 12.61 -20.87
C ASP A 76 2.45 11.58 -21.99
N ASN A 77 3.66 11.14 -22.31
CA ASN A 77 3.92 10.12 -23.33
C ASN A 77 3.30 8.75 -23.01
N PHE A 78 2.88 8.54 -21.76
CA PHE A 78 2.33 7.26 -21.28
C PHE A 78 0.82 7.32 -21.04
N ARG A 79 0.17 8.45 -21.35
CA ARG A 79 -1.27 8.67 -21.09
C ARG A 79 -2.14 7.59 -21.72
N ASP A 80 -1.89 7.20 -22.96
CA ASP A 80 -2.68 6.20 -23.68
C ASP A 80 -2.54 4.78 -23.13
N ARG A 81 -1.54 4.53 -22.27
CA ARG A 81 -1.31 3.24 -21.62
C ARG A 81 -1.95 3.14 -20.24
N VAL A 82 -2.48 4.25 -19.72
CA VAL A 82 -3.01 4.35 -18.35
C VAL A 82 -4.53 4.47 -18.40
N THR A 83 -5.21 3.66 -17.61
CA THR A 83 -6.67 3.69 -17.44
C THR A 83 -7.02 3.69 -15.96
N ALA A 84 -8.06 4.43 -15.57
CA ALA A 84 -8.59 4.47 -14.21
C ALA A 84 -9.93 3.73 -14.13
N VAL A 85 -10.10 2.91 -13.10
CA VAL A 85 -11.34 2.16 -12.83
C VAL A 85 -11.70 2.29 -11.36
N VAL A 86 -12.96 2.54 -11.07
CA VAL A 86 -13.51 2.52 -9.71
C VAL A 86 -14.19 1.18 -9.47
N TYR A 87 -14.04 0.63 -8.25
CA TYR A 87 -14.72 -0.61 -7.87
C TYR A 87 -15.24 -0.56 -6.42
N ASP A 88 -15.92 -1.60 -6.00
CA ASP A 88 -16.59 -1.67 -4.69
C ASP A 88 -15.69 -2.16 -3.53
N GLY A 89 -14.41 -2.39 -3.79
CA GLY A 89 -13.47 -2.96 -2.80
C GLY A 89 -13.62 -4.46 -2.59
N LYS A 90 -14.43 -5.16 -3.37
CA LYS A 90 -14.73 -6.60 -3.22
C LYS A 90 -14.47 -7.40 -4.48
N SER A 91 -15.08 -7.01 -5.59
CA SER A 91 -15.01 -7.75 -6.84
C SER A 91 -14.38 -6.89 -7.93
N MET A 92 -13.24 -7.33 -8.45
CA MET A 92 -12.56 -6.62 -9.53
C MET A 92 -13.35 -6.79 -10.84
N PRO A 93 -13.69 -5.69 -11.56
CA PRO A 93 -14.55 -5.73 -12.76
C PRO A 93 -13.75 -6.17 -14.00
N PHE A 94 -12.95 -7.23 -13.87
CA PHE A 94 -12.13 -7.77 -14.93
C PHE A 94 -12.36 -9.27 -15.11
N PRO A 95 -12.17 -9.81 -16.33
CA PRO A 95 -12.25 -11.25 -16.55
C PRO A 95 -11.12 -12.00 -15.83
N ASP A 96 -11.28 -13.31 -15.71
CA ASP A 96 -10.24 -14.21 -15.22
C ASP A 96 -9.01 -14.14 -16.11
N ALA A 97 -7.83 -14.33 -15.50
CA ALA A 97 -6.55 -14.40 -16.21
C ALA A 97 -6.24 -13.17 -17.07
N HIS A 98 -6.64 -11.99 -16.62
CA HIS A 98 -6.52 -10.73 -17.36
C HIS A 98 -5.15 -10.08 -17.26
N PHE A 99 -4.47 -10.21 -16.12
CA PHE A 99 -3.24 -9.49 -15.82
C PHE A 99 -2.00 -10.39 -15.81
N ASP A 100 -0.89 -9.86 -16.33
CA ASP A 100 0.43 -10.44 -16.17
C ASP A 100 0.96 -10.21 -14.76
N ILE A 101 0.75 -8.99 -14.26
CA ILE A 101 1.26 -8.51 -12.98
C ILE A 101 0.16 -7.75 -12.25
N ILE A 102 0.08 -7.94 -10.95
CA ILE A 102 -0.69 -7.08 -10.05
C ILE A 102 0.29 -6.43 -9.08
N PHE A 103 0.28 -5.10 -9.05
CA PHE A 103 1.03 -4.27 -8.12
C PHE A 103 0.07 -3.77 -7.03
N CYS A 104 0.48 -3.86 -5.76
CA CYS A 104 -0.32 -3.45 -4.61
C CYS A 104 0.62 -2.90 -3.53
N TRP A 105 0.59 -1.59 -3.32
CA TRP A 105 1.52 -0.89 -2.43
C TRP A 105 0.77 -0.04 -1.41
N GLY A 106 0.88 -0.39 -0.11
CA GLY A 106 0.24 0.36 0.96
C GLY A 106 -1.30 0.28 0.92
N VAL A 107 -1.87 -0.89 0.63
CA VAL A 107 -3.31 -1.09 0.46
C VAL A 107 -3.85 -2.21 1.34
N MET A 108 -3.13 -3.34 1.43
CA MET A 108 -3.66 -4.53 2.11
C MET A 108 -3.93 -4.31 3.58
N GLU A 109 -3.27 -3.37 4.23
CA GLU A 109 -3.53 -2.93 5.60
C GLU A 109 -4.88 -2.22 5.79
N HIS A 110 -5.48 -1.74 4.69
CA HIS A 110 -6.80 -1.08 4.67
C HIS A 110 -7.93 -1.97 4.15
N VAL A 111 -7.62 -3.16 3.64
CA VAL A 111 -8.59 -4.09 3.08
C VAL A 111 -9.43 -4.73 4.19
N ALA A 112 -10.76 -4.63 4.10
CA ALA A 112 -11.66 -5.18 5.11
C ALA A 112 -11.76 -6.71 5.06
N ASP A 113 -11.67 -7.32 3.87
CA ASP A 113 -11.75 -8.77 3.63
C ASP A 113 -10.53 -9.22 2.81
N VAL A 114 -9.42 -9.43 3.51
CA VAL A 114 -8.14 -9.84 2.90
C VAL A 114 -8.26 -11.16 2.15
N PRO A 115 -8.89 -12.22 2.67
CA PRO A 115 -9.09 -13.46 1.94
C PRO A 115 -9.84 -13.28 0.61
N ALA A 116 -10.90 -12.46 0.59
CA ALA A 116 -11.65 -12.20 -0.64
C ALA A 116 -10.80 -11.47 -1.68
N VAL A 117 -10.04 -10.45 -1.27
CA VAL A 117 -9.13 -9.74 -2.20
C VAL A 117 -8.03 -10.66 -2.70
N LEU A 118 -7.42 -11.51 -1.87
CA LEU A 118 -6.43 -12.49 -2.33
C LEU A 118 -6.99 -13.48 -3.36
N ALA A 119 -8.25 -13.91 -3.18
CA ALA A 119 -8.94 -14.74 -4.18
C ALA A 119 -9.14 -14.00 -5.50
N GLU A 120 -9.53 -12.72 -5.47
CA GLU A 120 -9.68 -11.87 -6.65
C GLU A 120 -8.34 -11.62 -7.37
N LEU A 121 -7.25 -11.36 -6.62
CA LEU A 121 -5.90 -11.25 -7.20
C LEU A 121 -5.53 -12.53 -7.95
N LYS A 122 -5.74 -13.68 -7.31
CA LYS A 122 -5.46 -14.97 -7.94
C LYS A 122 -6.35 -15.22 -9.16
N ARG A 123 -7.63 -14.87 -9.12
CA ARG A 123 -8.55 -14.97 -10.27
C ARG A 123 -8.08 -14.11 -11.43
N GLY A 124 -7.78 -12.83 -11.17
CA GLY A 124 -7.39 -11.84 -12.16
C GLY A 124 -6.02 -12.08 -12.80
N LEU A 125 -5.08 -12.72 -12.10
CA LEU A 125 -3.78 -13.11 -12.67
C LEU A 125 -3.94 -14.23 -13.70
N ARG A 126 -3.20 -14.17 -14.81
CA ARG A 126 -3.02 -15.29 -15.73
C ARG A 126 -2.14 -16.38 -15.10
N THR A 127 -2.17 -17.58 -15.66
CA THR A 127 -1.22 -18.63 -15.30
C THR A 127 0.21 -18.15 -15.52
N GLY A 128 1.06 -18.31 -14.50
CA GLY A 128 2.42 -17.78 -14.48
C GLY A 128 2.49 -16.26 -14.26
N GLY A 129 1.37 -15.61 -13.98
CA GLY A 129 1.32 -14.21 -13.55
C GLY A 129 1.75 -14.04 -12.09
N VAL A 130 2.05 -12.82 -11.69
CA VAL A 130 2.63 -12.51 -10.39
C VAL A 130 1.93 -11.31 -9.73
N ALA A 131 1.66 -11.40 -8.42
CA ALA A 131 1.29 -10.25 -7.61
C ALA A 131 2.44 -9.83 -6.70
N PHE A 132 2.73 -8.54 -6.66
CA PHE A 132 3.63 -7.92 -5.68
C PHE A 132 2.78 -7.12 -4.70
N ILE A 133 2.94 -7.41 -3.42
CA ILE A 133 2.19 -6.76 -2.35
C ILE A 133 3.19 -6.23 -1.33
N LYS A 134 3.18 -4.92 -1.10
CA LYS A 134 3.95 -4.28 -0.04
C LYS A 134 3.02 -3.70 1.00
N VAL A 135 3.31 -4.02 2.25
CA VAL A 135 2.64 -3.45 3.44
C VAL A 135 3.67 -2.86 4.38
N PHE A 136 3.45 -1.63 4.77
CA PHE A 136 4.24 -0.94 5.79
C PHE A 136 3.48 0.27 6.35
N PRO A 137 3.22 0.31 7.67
CA PRO A 137 3.52 -0.72 8.66
C PRO A 137 2.38 -1.74 8.84
N TRP A 138 2.71 -2.95 9.31
CA TRP A 138 1.72 -3.88 9.86
C TRP A 138 1.20 -3.36 11.19
N PHE A 139 -0.12 -3.54 11.43
CA PHE A 139 -0.80 -2.92 12.59
C PHE A 139 -0.21 -3.31 13.93
N HIS A 140 0.20 -4.56 14.15
CA HIS A 140 0.73 -5.00 15.44
C HIS A 140 2.17 -4.56 15.71
N SER A 141 2.86 -3.97 14.73
CA SER A 141 4.24 -3.52 14.89
C SER A 141 4.37 -2.27 15.76
N TYR A 142 5.60 -1.92 16.09
CA TYR A 142 5.99 -0.83 16.99
C TYR A 142 5.28 0.51 16.70
N PHE A 143 5.15 0.88 15.44
CA PHE A 143 4.44 2.06 14.96
C PHE A 143 3.32 1.74 13.96
N GLY A 144 2.59 0.65 14.19
CA GLY A 144 1.59 0.13 13.26
C GLY A 144 0.33 0.97 13.05
N SER A 145 0.26 2.15 13.68
CA SER A 145 -0.91 3.05 13.59
C SER A 145 -0.92 3.98 12.37
N HIS A 146 0.17 4.07 11.58
CA HIS A 146 0.39 5.17 10.61
C HIS A 146 0.44 6.58 11.22
N LEU A 147 0.50 6.67 12.54
CA LEU A 147 0.49 7.93 13.29
C LEU A 147 1.81 8.22 14.00
N SER A 148 2.89 7.51 13.68
CA SER A 148 4.18 7.59 14.38
C SER A 148 4.79 8.99 14.39
N ASP A 149 4.56 9.77 13.32
CA ASP A 149 5.07 11.15 13.22
C ASP A 149 4.40 12.11 14.22
N PHE A 150 3.23 11.72 14.74
CA PHE A 150 2.43 12.51 15.66
C PHE A 150 2.31 11.87 17.04
N ILE A 151 2.44 10.55 17.11
CA ILE A 151 2.40 9.79 18.36
C ILE A 151 3.68 8.96 18.44
N PRO A 152 4.79 9.54 18.91
CA PRO A 152 6.07 8.83 18.99
C PRO A 152 6.12 7.88 20.21
N VAL A 153 4.98 7.35 20.62
CA VAL A 153 4.84 6.39 21.73
C VAL A 153 4.72 4.99 21.13
N PRO A 154 5.66 4.09 21.43
CA PRO A 154 5.62 2.72 20.97
C PRO A 154 4.31 2.04 21.36
N PHE A 155 3.75 1.27 20.44
CA PHE A 155 2.54 0.46 20.67
C PHE A 155 1.32 1.23 21.20
N ALA A 156 1.28 2.57 21.10
CA ALA A 156 0.17 3.37 21.59
C ALA A 156 -1.19 2.87 21.08
N HIS A 157 -1.25 2.48 19.79
CA HIS A 157 -2.46 1.96 19.13
C HIS A 157 -2.91 0.57 19.60
N LEU A 158 -2.05 -0.16 20.32
CA LEU A 158 -2.37 -1.45 20.93
C LEU A 158 -2.78 -1.32 22.40
N THR A 159 -2.36 -0.22 23.06
CA THR A 159 -2.56 0.02 24.49
C THR A 159 -3.66 1.04 24.77
N HIS A 160 -4.04 1.85 23.79
CA HIS A 160 -5.03 2.91 23.92
C HIS A 160 -6.25 2.65 23.02
N ASP A 161 -7.42 3.02 23.47
CA ASP A 161 -8.60 3.05 22.64
C ASP A 161 -8.59 4.25 21.65
N ARG A 162 -9.56 4.26 20.72
CA ARG A 162 -9.65 5.34 19.72
C ARG A 162 -9.82 6.73 20.32
N THR A 163 -10.50 6.83 21.46
CA THR A 163 -10.73 8.12 22.14
C THR A 163 -9.43 8.66 22.72
N ALA A 164 -8.67 7.81 23.41
CA ALA A 164 -7.37 8.17 23.95
C ALA A 164 -6.37 8.49 22.84
N MET A 165 -6.32 7.69 21.76
CA MET A 165 -5.49 7.98 20.59
C MET A 165 -5.83 9.34 19.97
N ARG A 166 -7.13 9.66 19.86
CA ARG A 166 -7.58 10.95 19.33
C ARG A 166 -7.12 12.12 20.22
N ALA A 167 -7.25 11.98 21.53
CA ALA A 167 -6.82 13.01 22.49
C ALA A 167 -5.30 13.25 22.42
N ILE A 168 -4.49 12.18 22.25
CA ILE A 168 -3.03 12.31 22.09
C ILE A 168 -2.70 13.11 20.82
N ILE A 169 -3.32 12.78 19.68
CA ILE A 169 -3.10 13.50 18.43
C ILE A 169 -3.48 14.97 18.54
N GLU A 170 -4.64 15.27 19.12
CA GLU A 170 -5.10 16.65 19.28
C GLU A 170 -4.14 17.46 20.15
N LYS A 171 -3.65 16.87 21.23
CA LYS A 171 -2.63 17.49 22.10
C LYS A 171 -1.33 17.74 21.32
N THR A 172 -0.81 16.72 20.65
CA THR A 172 0.45 16.82 19.89
C THR A 172 0.34 17.82 18.75
N ALA A 173 -0.76 17.84 18.02
CA ALA A 173 -1.00 18.81 16.95
C ALA A 173 -1.05 20.24 17.46
N HIS A 174 -1.56 20.45 18.68
CA HIS A 174 -1.60 21.76 19.31
C HIS A 174 -0.21 22.21 19.79
N GLU A 175 0.59 21.31 20.34
CA GLU A 175 1.92 21.60 20.87
C GLU A 175 2.96 21.84 19.77
N GLN A 176 2.88 21.12 18.66
CA GLN A 176 3.91 21.16 17.62
C GLN A 176 3.80 22.31 16.63
N SER A 177 2.73 23.10 16.62
CA SER A 177 2.50 24.34 15.81
C SER A 177 2.96 24.31 14.31
N VAL A 178 3.58 23.24 13.86
CA VAL A 178 4.43 23.16 12.65
C VAL A 178 3.72 22.49 11.47
N VAL A 179 2.74 21.65 11.73
CA VAL A 179 2.05 20.91 10.66
C VAL A 179 0.57 21.26 10.74
N HIS A 180 -0.02 21.57 9.59
CA HIS A 180 -1.43 21.91 9.50
C HIS A 180 -2.30 20.94 10.32
N PRO A 181 -2.90 21.33 11.45
CA PRO A 181 -3.72 20.45 12.29
C PRO A 181 -4.81 19.75 11.51
N ASN A 182 -5.35 20.40 10.48
CA ASN A 182 -6.38 19.88 9.60
C ASN A 182 -5.88 18.71 8.71
N MET A 183 -4.60 18.65 8.37
CA MET A 183 -4.04 17.54 7.61
C MET A 183 -3.91 16.30 8.49
N ILE A 184 -3.39 16.46 9.71
CA ILE A 184 -3.25 15.38 10.69
C ILE A 184 -4.62 14.81 11.06
N LEU A 185 -5.52 15.67 11.48
CA LEU A 185 -6.84 15.29 11.96
C LEU A 185 -7.79 14.91 10.82
N GLY A 186 -7.58 15.47 9.62
CA GLY A 186 -8.41 15.20 8.45
C GLY A 186 -8.01 13.96 7.68
N HIS A 187 -6.73 13.76 7.40
CA HIS A 187 -6.22 12.66 6.57
C HIS A 187 -5.69 11.51 7.41
N MET A 188 -4.62 11.71 8.16
CA MET A 188 -3.94 10.63 8.90
C MET A 188 -4.86 9.91 9.91
N TRP A 189 -5.76 10.65 10.55
CA TRP A 189 -6.75 10.02 11.43
C TRP A 189 -7.73 9.12 10.67
N LYS A 190 -8.15 9.53 9.46
CA LYS A 190 -9.00 8.67 8.62
C LYS A 190 -8.26 7.41 8.20
N GLU A 191 -7.01 7.52 7.79
CA GLU A 191 -6.16 6.37 7.46
C GLU A 191 -6.09 5.39 8.65
N TYR A 192 -5.79 5.88 9.86
CA TYR A 192 -5.80 5.03 11.06
C TYR A 192 -7.13 4.31 11.29
N LEU A 193 -8.26 4.96 11.01
CA LEU A 193 -9.58 4.37 11.21
C LEU A 193 -9.90 3.24 10.22
N THR A 194 -9.25 3.22 9.05
CA THR A 194 -9.46 2.21 8.01
C THR A 194 -8.57 0.97 8.17
N LEU A 195 -7.54 1.02 9.05
CA LEU A 195 -6.65 -0.11 9.27
C LEU A 195 -7.39 -1.36 9.74
N ASN A 196 -7.11 -2.49 9.09
CA ASN A 196 -7.75 -3.79 9.35
C ASN A 196 -7.17 -4.56 10.53
N ARG A 197 -6.12 -4.02 11.16
CA ARG A 197 -5.40 -4.59 12.31
C ARG A 197 -4.70 -5.94 12.05
N TYR A 198 -4.32 -6.18 10.81
CA TYR A 198 -3.54 -7.37 10.46
C TYR A 198 -2.09 -7.27 10.98
N SER A 199 -1.54 -8.43 11.32
CA SER A 199 -0.10 -8.66 11.43
C SER A 199 0.42 -9.39 10.20
N ALA A 200 1.74 -9.44 10.01
CA ALA A 200 2.37 -10.24 8.98
C ALA A 200 1.97 -11.73 9.07
N ASP A 201 1.86 -12.27 10.28
CA ASP A 201 1.48 -13.67 10.51
C ASP A 201 0.04 -13.97 10.08
N MET A 202 -0.88 -13.05 10.30
CA MET A 202 -2.27 -13.16 9.83
C MET A 202 -2.31 -13.16 8.31
N PHE A 203 -1.63 -12.22 7.69
CA PHE A 203 -1.55 -12.13 6.24
C PHE A 203 -0.88 -13.37 5.62
N TYR A 204 0.20 -13.87 6.22
CA TYR A 204 0.85 -15.10 5.78
C TYR A 204 -0.12 -16.30 5.77
N ARG A 205 -0.93 -16.46 6.82
CA ARG A 205 -1.92 -17.55 6.89
C ARG A 205 -2.96 -17.46 5.77
N ASP A 206 -3.46 -16.25 5.49
CA ASP A 206 -4.44 -16.04 4.43
C ASP A 206 -3.85 -16.25 3.04
N VAL A 207 -2.60 -15.85 2.80
CA VAL A 207 -1.86 -16.15 1.57
C VAL A 207 -1.73 -17.65 1.36
N LYS A 208 -1.37 -18.42 2.41
CA LYS A 208 -1.29 -19.88 2.32
C LYS A 208 -2.65 -20.51 2.03
N ALA A 209 -3.72 -20.01 2.63
CA ALA A 209 -5.08 -20.48 2.40
C ALA A 209 -5.57 -20.16 0.97
N ALA A 210 -5.16 -19.04 0.39
CA ALA A 210 -5.50 -18.66 -0.98
C ALA A 210 -4.88 -19.60 -2.04
N GLY A 211 -3.83 -20.36 -1.69
CA GLY A 211 -3.28 -21.43 -2.51
C GLY A 211 -2.57 -20.93 -3.77
N PHE A 212 -1.81 -19.85 -3.70
CA PHE A 212 -0.85 -19.48 -4.74
C PHE A 212 0.20 -20.60 -4.93
N SER A 213 0.71 -20.77 -6.14
CA SER A 213 1.64 -21.85 -6.46
C SER A 213 3.00 -21.68 -5.77
N ARG A 214 3.40 -20.43 -5.53
CA ARG A 214 4.64 -20.04 -4.84
C ARG A 214 4.46 -18.68 -4.20
N ASP A 215 5.09 -18.46 -3.07
CA ASP A 215 5.20 -17.17 -2.39
C ASP A 215 6.64 -16.90 -1.96
N ILE A 216 7.08 -15.64 -2.07
CA ILE A 216 8.38 -15.14 -1.61
C ILE A 216 8.11 -13.98 -0.68
N TRP A 217 8.82 -13.94 0.45
CA TRP A 217 8.65 -12.93 1.49
C TRP A 217 9.97 -12.24 1.80
N THR A 218 9.95 -10.92 1.81
CA THR A 218 10.98 -10.10 2.44
C THR A 218 10.35 -9.41 3.63
N LEU A 219 10.81 -9.76 4.84
CA LEU A 219 10.28 -9.16 6.06
C LEU A 219 11.09 -7.94 6.43
N ILE A 220 10.41 -6.85 6.76
CA ILE A 220 11.01 -5.61 7.24
C ILE A 220 10.88 -5.61 8.76
N SER A 221 12.00 -5.76 9.46
CA SER A 221 12.07 -5.65 10.91
C SER A 221 13.10 -4.60 11.30
N ARG A 222 12.86 -3.92 12.41
CA ARG A 222 13.79 -2.97 13.00
C ARG A 222 14.08 -3.40 14.42
N GLN A 223 15.26 -3.05 14.91
CA GLN A 223 15.56 -3.23 16.34
C GLN A 223 14.72 -2.23 17.13
N HIS A 224 13.88 -2.74 18.01
CA HIS A 224 13.04 -1.95 18.90
C HIS A 224 13.19 -2.42 20.34
N ASP A 225 13.06 -1.49 21.27
CA ASP A 225 12.86 -1.82 22.68
C ASP A 225 11.41 -2.30 22.86
N LEU A 226 11.25 -3.48 23.41
CA LEU A 226 9.94 -4.10 23.65
C LEU A 226 9.48 -3.97 25.11
N THR A 227 10.16 -3.14 25.93
CA THR A 227 9.82 -2.97 27.34
C THR A 227 8.37 -2.54 27.53
N ASP A 228 7.85 -1.69 26.63
CA ASP A 228 6.48 -1.19 26.68
C ASP A 228 5.51 -2.00 25.80
N ALA A 229 5.94 -3.15 25.30
CA ALA A 229 5.08 -4.00 24.48
C ALA A 229 3.91 -4.55 25.31
N PRO A 230 2.66 -4.45 24.83
CA PRO A 230 1.51 -4.97 25.55
C PRO A 230 1.54 -6.52 25.58
N PRO A 231 1.02 -7.14 26.66
CA PRO A 231 0.90 -8.59 26.72
C PRO A 231 -0.13 -9.12 25.72
N GLY A 232 0.01 -10.41 25.35
CA GLY A 232 -0.96 -11.09 24.49
C GLY A 232 -0.65 -11.07 23.00
N TYR A 233 0.51 -10.53 22.61
CA TYR A 233 1.00 -10.54 21.22
C TYR A 233 2.24 -11.44 21.10
N GLU A 234 2.32 -12.15 19.98
CA GLU A 234 3.52 -12.92 19.66
C GLU A 234 4.68 -11.99 19.25
N LEU A 235 5.91 -12.40 19.53
CA LEU A 235 7.10 -11.61 19.20
C LEU A 235 7.18 -11.28 17.70
N SER A 236 6.83 -12.22 16.82
CA SER A 236 6.78 -12.02 15.36
C SER A 236 5.83 -10.90 14.98
N GLN A 237 4.69 -10.77 15.63
CA GLN A 237 3.71 -9.72 15.39
C GLN A 237 4.24 -8.33 15.73
N LEU A 238 4.99 -8.23 16.83
CA LEU A 238 5.53 -6.96 17.33
C LEU A 238 6.78 -6.51 16.55
N MET A 239 7.60 -7.45 16.10
CA MET A 239 8.90 -7.16 15.48
C MET A 239 8.84 -6.96 13.97
N VAL A 240 7.85 -7.52 13.28
CA VAL A 240 7.73 -7.39 11.81
C VAL A 240 6.96 -6.10 11.49
N SER A 241 7.70 -5.09 11.07
CA SER A 241 7.12 -3.78 10.75
C SER A 241 6.47 -3.73 9.37
N GLY A 242 6.92 -4.53 8.43
CA GLY A 242 6.38 -4.57 7.07
C GLY A 242 6.80 -5.82 6.32
N SER A 243 6.29 -5.95 5.12
CA SER A 243 6.70 -7.03 4.22
C SER A 243 6.52 -6.68 2.76
N ASP A 244 7.44 -7.19 1.92
CA ASP A 244 7.25 -7.32 0.49
C ASP A 244 6.93 -8.79 0.20
N THR A 245 5.82 -9.02 -0.47
CA THR A 245 5.32 -10.37 -0.74
C THR A 245 5.10 -10.53 -2.24
N ILE A 246 5.73 -11.56 -2.83
CA ILE A 246 5.56 -11.90 -4.25
C ILE A 246 4.80 -13.22 -4.32
N LEU A 247 3.66 -13.22 -5.00
CA LEU A 247 2.74 -14.34 -5.12
C LEU A 247 2.64 -14.78 -6.58
N TYR A 248 2.88 -16.06 -6.87
CA TYR A 248 2.79 -16.63 -8.23
C TYR A 248 1.53 -17.47 -8.37
N LYS A 249 0.81 -17.25 -9.48
CA LYS A 249 -0.33 -18.10 -9.85
C LYS A 249 0.08 -19.33 -10.63
#